data_3799cec996dde0bb9c7b5d3342abab21
#
_entry.id   3799cec996dde0bb9c7b5d3342abab21
#
_cell.length_a   1.000
_cell.length_b   1.000
_cell.length_c   1.000
_cell.angle_alpha   90.00
_cell.angle_beta   90.00
_cell.angle_gamma   90.00
#
_symmetry.space_group_name_H-M   'P 1'
#
loop_
_entity.id
_entity.type
_entity.pdbx_description
1 polymer ?
#
loop_
_entity_poly.entity_id
_entity_poly.type
_entity_poly.pdbx_seq_one_letter_code
_entity_poly.pdbx_strand_id
1 'polypeptide(L)'
;GSLLIKWGLQDCIVCGGAQEVNPYSIGSFDGISAFSTRESDPTKASRPFDRDRDGLVPGGGAATVIIESYEHAVKRGAPILGEILSYGFSSNGDHMSQPNVDGPSRSLQMAIREAGIDIRTIGYLNAHATSTPVGDKQEAKAIYNVFGDHRLEVASTKAMTGHEMWM
;
A
#
# COMPACT_ATOMS: atom_id res chain seq x y z
N GLY A 1 13.97 5.43 -3.86
CA GLY A 1 14.88 4.94 -4.93
C GLY A 1 14.55 5.58 -6.28
N SER A 2 13.34 5.44 -6.77
CA SER A 2 12.92 5.89 -8.11
C SER A 2 13.25 7.37 -8.41
N LEU A 3 13.08 8.26 -7.46
CA LEU A 3 13.42 9.69 -7.65
C LEU A 3 14.93 9.92 -7.85
N LEU A 4 15.75 9.21 -7.08
CA LEU A 4 17.22 9.35 -7.22
C LEU A 4 17.68 8.90 -8.60
N ILE A 5 17.05 7.85 -9.15
CA ILE A 5 17.32 7.40 -10.52
C ILE A 5 16.79 8.41 -11.53
N LYS A 6 15.54 8.87 -11.37
CA LYS A 6 14.92 9.87 -12.26
C LYS A 6 15.72 11.17 -12.35
N TRP A 7 16.39 11.56 -11.27
CA TRP A 7 17.24 12.75 -11.22
C TRP A 7 18.69 12.50 -11.67
N GLY A 8 19.01 11.28 -12.10
CA GLY A 8 20.36 10.91 -12.56
C GLY A 8 21.42 10.87 -11.45
N LEU A 9 20.99 10.76 -10.19
CA LEU A 9 21.90 10.67 -9.05
C LEU A 9 22.42 9.23 -8.82
N GLN A 10 21.68 8.25 -9.29
CA GLN A 10 22.02 6.83 -9.21
C GLN A 10 21.46 6.09 -10.43
N ASP A 11 22.17 5.07 -10.89
CA ASP A 11 21.70 4.18 -11.96
C ASP A 11 21.02 2.91 -11.43
N CYS A 12 21.39 2.49 -10.21
CA CYS A 12 20.90 1.26 -9.59
C CYS A 12 20.81 1.45 -8.07
N ILE A 13 19.71 1.04 -7.49
CA ILE A 13 19.45 1.16 -6.05
C ILE A 13 18.80 -0.12 -5.54
N VAL A 14 19.31 -0.66 -4.44
CA VAL A 14 18.66 -1.71 -3.67
C VAL A 14 17.70 -1.06 -2.68
N CYS A 15 16.39 -1.34 -2.81
CA CYS A 15 15.34 -0.82 -1.96
C CYS A 15 14.64 -1.97 -1.27
N GLY A 16 14.26 -1.78 -0.02
CA GLY A 16 13.53 -2.82 0.70
C GLY A 16 13.04 -2.36 2.06
N GLY A 17 12.27 -3.22 2.68
CA GLY A 17 11.81 -3.07 4.03
C GLY A 17 11.82 -4.42 4.74
N ALA A 18 11.86 -4.38 6.06
CA ALA A 18 11.78 -5.56 6.90
C ALA A 18 11.07 -5.24 8.20
N GLN A 19 10.24 -6.16 8.66
CA GLN A 19 9.57 -6.06 9.95
C GLN A 19 9.54 -7.41 10.67
N GLU A 20 9.81 -7.36 11.95
CA GLU A 20 9.58 -8.44 12.89
C GLU A 20 8.29 -8.18 13.69
N VAL A 21 7.52 -9.25 13.91
CA VAL A 21 6.39 -9.21 14.85
C VAL A 21 6.95 -9.39 16.26
N ASN A 22 6.88 -8.34 17.08
CA ASN A 22 7.39 -8.37 18.46
C ASN A 22 6.42 -7.65 19.41
N PRO A 23 6.55 -7.88 20.74
CA PRO A 23 5.62 -7.32 21.72
C PRO A 23 5.52 -5.79 21.72
N TYR A 24 6.56 -5.07 21.32
CA TYR A 24 6.55 -3.59 21.31
C TYR A 24 5.73 -3.05 20.12
N SER A 25 5.93 -3.62 18.94
CA SER A 25 5.14 -3.25 17.76
C SER A 25 3.66 -3.63 17.95
N ILE A 26 3.39 -4.80 18.53
CA ILE A 26 2.02 -5.23 18.88
C ILE A 26 1.41 -4.27 19.91
N GLY A 27 2.10 -3.99 21.01
CA GLY A 27 1.57 -3.17 22.11
C GLY A 27 1.18 -1.75 21.67
N SER A 28 1.89 -1.14 20.70
CA SER A 28 1.56 0.20 20.21
C SER A 28 0.22 0.24 19.44
N PHE A 29 -0.13 -0.81 18.71
CA PHE A 29 -1.41 -0.89 18.00
C PHE A 29 -2.55 -1.47 18.84
N ASP A 30 -2.22 -2.33 19.81
CA ASP A 30 -3.17 -2.80 20.81
C ASP A 30 -3.69 -1.64 21.68
N GLY A 31 -2.81 -0.72 22.06
CA GLY A 31 -3.16 0.47 22.82
C GLY A 31 -4.17 1.41 22.15
N ILE A 32 -4.34 1.34 20.83
CA ILE A 32 -5.38 2.08 20.08
C ILE A 32 -6.53 1.17 19.63
N SER A 33 -6.60 -0.06 20.15
CA SER A 33 -7.66 -1.04 19.82
C SER A 33 -7.82 -1.29 18.31
N ALA A 34 -6.71 -1.36 17.58
CA ALA A 34 -6.73 -1.53 16.13
C ALA A 34 -6.78 -3.00 15.68
N PHE A 35 -6.51 -3.94 16.57
CA PHE A 35 -6.47 -5.37 16.24
C PHE A 35 -7.85 -6.00 16.14
N SER A 36 -7.94 -7.01 15.27
CA SER A 36 -9.08 -7.94 15.24
C SER A 36 -9.13 -8.74 16.53
N THR A 37 -10.35 -8.93 17.03
CA THR A 37 -10.62 -9.76 18.21
C THR A 37 -11.19 -11.13 17.85
N ARG A 38 -11.10 -11.51 16.58
CA ARG A 38 -11.64 -12.77 16.05
C ARG A 38 -10.77 -13.99 16.37
N GLU A 39 -10.69 -14.33 17.65
CA GLU A 39 -9.91 -15.48 18.13
C GLU A 39 -10.55 -16.84 17.81
N SER A 40 -11.88 -16.86 17.64
CA SER A 40 -12.62 -18.10 17.34
C SER A 40 -12.35 -18.66 15.93
N ASP A 41 -11.93 -17.79 14.98
CA ASP A 41 -11.56 -18.18 13.62
C ASP A 41 -10.44 -17.25 13.10
N PRO A 42 -9.20 -17.44 13.59
CA PRO A 42 -8.09 -16.54 13.28
C PRO A 42 -7.70 -16.55 11.81
N THR A 43 -7.99 -17.63 11.09
CA THR A 43 -7.72 -17.74 9.66
C THR A 43 -8.58 -16.81 8.80
N LYS A 44 -9.66 -16.27 9.39
CA LYS A 44 -10.57 -15.31 8.77
C LYS A 44 -10.58 -13.95 9.48
N ALA A 45 -9.59 -13.66 10.29
CA ALA A 45 -9.50 -12.40 11.03
C ALA A 45 -9.11 -11.25 10.09
N SER A 46 -8.05 -11.41 9.29
CA SER A 46 -7.69 -10.41 8.27
C SER A 46 -8.61 -10.54 7.06
N ARG A 47 -9.51 -9.58 6.89
CA ARG A 47 -10.56 -9.59 5.85
C ARG A 47 -10.83 -8.19 5.27
N PRO A 48 -9.83 -7.61 4.58
CA PRO A 48 -9.94 -6.27 4.01
C PRO A 48 -11.23 -6.07 3.20
N PHE A 49 -11.88 -4.93 3.39
CA PHE A 49 -13.15 -4.53 2.77
C PHE A 49 -14.37 -5.39 3.11
N ASP A 50 -14.22 -6.48 3.85
CA ASP A 50 -15.35 -7.32 4.25
C ASP A 50 -16.30 -6.54 5.19
N ARG A 51 -17.59 -6.85 5.10
CA ARG A 51 -18.61 -6.22 5.96
C ARG A 51 -18.37 -6.48 7.45
N ASP A 52 -17.91 -7.69 7.78
CA ASP A 52 -17.77 -8.17 9.15
C ASP A 52 -16.32 -8.08 9.64
N ARG A 53 -15.48 -7.24 9.01
CA ARG A 53 -14.12 -6.94 9.46
C ARG A 53 -14.13 -6.18 10.78
N ASP A 54 -13.20 -6.46 11.64
CA ASP A 54 -13.17 -5.92 13.02
C ASP A 54 -11.82 -5.35 13.43
N GLY A 55 -10.80 -5.45 12.60
CA GLY A 55 -9.48 -4.93 12.89
C GLY A 55 -8.38 -5.57 12.06
N LEU A 56 -7.17 -5.09 12.23
CA LEU A 56 -5.99 -5.63 11.55
C LEU A 56 -5.45 -6.87 12.27
N VAL A 57 -4.66 -7.65 11.54
CA VAL A 57 -3.84 -8.74 12.08
C VAL A 57 -2.38 -8.38 11.83
N PRO A 58 -1.49 -8.36 12.84
CA PRO A 58 -0.10 -8.02 12.64
C PRO A 58 0.60 -9.07 11.78
N GLY A 59 1.45 -8.63 10.88
CA GLY A 59 2.30 -9.46 10.05
C GLY A 59 3.77 -9.08 10.18
N GLY A 60 4.65 -9.94 9.71
CA GLY A 60 6.08 -9.67 9.64
C GLY A 60 6.67 -10.28 8.37
N GLY A 61 7.76 -9.71 7.90
CA GLY A 61 8.41 -10.16 6.69
C GLY A 61 9.55 -9.25 6.27
N ALA A 62 10.13 -9.55 5.12
CA ALA A 62 11.12 -8.71 4.47
C ALA A 62 10.99 -8.84 2.96
N ALA A 63 11.16 -7.74 2.26
CA ALA A 63 11.23 -7.73 0.81
C ALA A 63 12.31 -6.77 0.33
N THR A 64 12.98 -7.14 -0.76
CA THR A 64 14.00 -6.31 -1.40
C THR A 64 13.76 -6.30 -2.89
N VAL A 65 13.84 -5.12 -3.50
CA VAL A 65 13.77 -4.93 -4.93
C VAL A 65 15.01 -4.17 -5.42
N ILE A 66 15.47 -4.48 -6.62
CA ILE A 66 16.52 -3.73 -7.32
C ILE A 66 15.81 -2.82 -8.32
N ILE A 67 15.98 -1.52 -8.16
CA ILE A 67 15.46 -0.49 -9.06
C ILE A 67 16.63 0.05 -9.89
N GLU A 68 16.44 0.12 -11.20
CA GLU A 68 17.47 0.56 -12.13
C GLU A 68 16.91 1.56 -13.14
N SER A 69 17.79 2.42 -13.70
CA SER A 69 17.44 3.11 -14.94
C SER A 69 17.24 2.10 -16.07
N TYR A 70 16.31 2.38 -16.97
CA TYR A 70 16.04 1.48 -18.10
C TYR A 70 17.30 1.18 -18.91
N GLU A 71 18.07 2.21 -19.20
CA GLU A 71 19.32 2.11 -19.96
C GLU A 71 20.36 1.22 -19.28
N HIS A 72 20.48 1.34 -17.95
CA HIS A 72 21.40 0.50 -17.18
C HIS A 72 20.95 -0.96 -17.21
N ALA A 73 19.68 -1.23 -16.97
CA ALA A 73 19.10 -2.57 -16.98
C ALA A 73 19.28 -3.25 -18.35
N VAL A 74 18.97 -2.57 -19.43
CA VAL A 74 19.14 -3.08 -20.80
C VAL A 74 20.61 -3.35 -21.12
N LYS A 75 21.50 -2.42 -20.78
CA LYS A 75 22.95 -2.53 -21.06
C LYS A 75 23.57 -3.79 -20.42
N ARG A 76 23.12 -4.18 -19.24
CA ARG A 76 23.63 -5.38 -18.57
C ARG A 76 22.81 -6.66 -18.85
N GLY A 77 21.75 -6.57 -19.67
CA GLY A 77 20.87 -7.71 -19.97
C GLY A 77 20.01 -8.17 -18.79
N ALA A 78 19.57 -7.24 -17.93
CA ALA A 78 18.76 -7.58 -16.78
C ALA A 78 17.37 -8.10 -17.19
N PRO A 79 16.80 -9.07 -16.48
CA PRO A 79 15.38 -9.38 -16.60
C PRO A 79 14.58 -8.23 -16.01
N ILE A 80 13.84 -7.49 -16.84
CA ILE A 80 12.96 -6.40 -16.41
C ILE A 80 11.60 -6.99 -16.04
N LEU A 81 11.22 -6.89 -14.77
CA LEU A 81 9.97 -7.44 -14.26
C LEU A 81 8.79 -6.47 -14.40
N GLY A 82 9.08 -5.18 -14.47
CA GLY A 82 8.08 -4.13 -14.59
C GLY A 82 8.73 -2.75 -14.58
N GLU A 83 7.93 -1.73 -14.77
CA GLU A 83 8.35 -0.33 -14.78
C GLU A 83 7.62 0.47 -13.72
N ILE A 84 8.35 1.32 -12.97
CA ILE A 84 7.78 2.29 -12.04
C ILE A 84 7.53 3.60 -12.80
N LEU A 85 6.29 3.85 -13.17
CA LEU A 85 5.91 5.02 -13.94
C LEU A 85 5.92 6.30 -13.09
N SER A 86 5.39 6.22 -11.87
CA SER A 86 5.26 7.38 -10.99
C SER A 86 5.07 6.98 -9.54
N TYR A 87 4.94 7.97 -8.69
CA TYR A 87 4.43 7.81 -7.35
C TYR A 87 3.61 9.04 -6.93
N GLY A 88 2.74 8.87 -5.93
CA GLY A 88 2.02 9.96 -5.32
C GLY A 88 2.05 9.85 -3.80
N PHE A 89 2.13 10.96 -3.13
CA PHE A 89 2.02 11.00 -1.67
C PHE A 89 1.27 12.25 -1.21
N SER A 90 0.66 12.16 -0.05
CA SER A 90 0.00 13.29 0.58
C SER A 90 -0.10 13.08 2.09
N SER A 91 -0.23 14.17 2.82
CA SER A 91 -0.60 14.15 4.24
C SER A 91 -2.03 14.64 4.38
N ASN A 92 -2.81 14.02 5.26
CA ASN A 92 -4.18 14.45 5.52
C ASN A 92 -4.27 15.60 6.55
N GLY A 93 -3.22 15.81 7.36
CA GLY A 93 -3.19 16.84 8.41
C GLY A 93 -4.06 16.54 9.63
N ASP A 94 -4.73 15.41 9.66
CA ASP A 94 -5.55 14.96 10.79
C ASP A 94 -4.71 14.21 11.84
N HIS A 95 -5.37 13.66 12.85
CA HIS A 95 -4.70 12.81 13.83
C HIS A 95 -4.08 11.58 13.15
N MET A 96 -2.90 11.17 13.61
CA MET A 96 -2.10 10.11 12.97
C MET A 96 -2.82 8.76 12.79
N SER A 97 -3.80 8.46 13.65
CA SER A 97 -4.58 7.22 13.59
C SER A 97 -5.97 7.40 12.94
N GLN A 98 -6.27 8.61 12.43
CA GLN A 98 -7.57 8.89 11.82
C GLN A 98 -7.44 9.09 10.31
N PRO A 99 -7.72 8.06 9.52
CA PRO A 99 -7.73 8.17 8.06
C PRO A 99 -8.90 9.02 7.59
N ASN A 100 -8.70 9.76 6.52
CA ASN A 100 -9.75 10.48 5.82
C ASN A 100 -9.79 10.09 4.33
N VAL A 101 -10.72 10.65 3.59
CA VAL A 101 -10.90 10.38 2.15
C VAL A 101 -9.92 11.20 1.30
N ASP A 102 -9.62 12.43 1.71
CA ASP A 102 -8.89 13.39 0.88
C ASP A 102 -7.42 13.03 0.69
N GLY A 103 -6.76 12.57 1.76
CA GLY A 103 -5.36 12.14 1.70
C GLY A 103 -5.12 11.09 0.62
N PRO A 104 -5.73 9.90 0.73
CA PRO A 104 -5.59 8.85 -0.27
C PRO A 104 -6.05 9.28 -1.67
N SER A 105 -7.15 10.06 -1.78
CA SER A 105 -7.62 10.56 -3.08
C SER A 105 -6.56 11.41 -3.77
N ARG A 106 -5.93 12.36 -3.05
CA ARG A 106 -4.86 13.21 -3.60
C ARG A 106 -3.64 12.41 -4.01
N SER A 107 -3.26 11.41 -3.20
CA SER A 107 -2.13 10.52 -3.48
C SER A 107 -2.36 9.74 -4.78
N LEU A 108 -3.53 9.13 -4.94
CA LEU A 108 -3.92 8.41 -6.15
C LEU A 108 -3.94 9.33 -7.38
N GLN A 109 -4.59 10.49 -7.27
CA GLN A 109 -4.67 11.48 -8.36
C GLN A 109 -3.28 11.97 -8.78
N MET A 110 -2.38 12.22 -7.80
CA MET A 110 -1.01 12.61 -8.08
C MET A 110 -0.28 11.52 -8.86
N ALA A 111 -0.34 10.26 -8.40
CA ALA A 111 0.31 9.15 -9.07
C ALA A 111 -0.17 8.99 -10.53
N ILE A 112 -1.48 9.02 -10.76
CA ILE A 112 -2.08 8.90 -12.10
C ILE A 112 -1.63 10.06 -13.00
N ARG A 113 -1.70 11.29 -12.51
CA ARG A 113 -1.28 12.48 -13.26
C ARG A 113 0.20 12.43 -13.63
N GLU A 114 1.07 12.10 -12.68
CA GLU A 114 2.51 12.05 -12.91
C GLU A 114 2.93 10.88 -13.82
N ALA A 115 2.14 9.80 -13.85
CA ALA A 115 2.34 8.70 -14.78
C ALA A 115 1.96 9.07 -16.22
N GLY A 116 1.11 10.07 -16.40
CA GLY A 116 0.64 10.48 -17.73
C GLY A 116 -0.21 9.43 -18.46
N ILE A 117 -0.81 8.51 -17.73
CA ILE A 117 -1.62 7.42 -18.29
C ILE A 117 -3.13 7.72 -18.21
N ASP A 118 -3.90 7.10 -19.07
CA ASP A 118 -5.36 7.11 -18.94
C ASP A 118 -5.76 6.22 -17.74
N ILE A 119 -6.55 6.77 -16.83
CA ILE A 119 -7.06 6.06 -15.66
C ILE A 119 -7.75 4.74 -16.04
N ARG A 120 -8.36 4.69 -17.21
CA ARG A 120 -9.05 3.50 -17.74
C ARG A 120 -8.12 2.35 -18.09
N THR A 121 -6.81 2.59 -18.18
CA THR A 121 -5.81 1.55 -18.43
C THR A 121 -5.36 0.86 -17.15
N ILE A 122 -5.74 1.37 -15.98
CA ILE A 122 -5.41 0.77 -14.69
C ILE A 122 -6.39 -0.38 -14.44
N GLY A 123 -5.89 -1.59 -14.46
CA GLY A 123 -6.70 -2.80 -14.27
C GLY A 123 -6.75 -3.31 -12.83
N TYR A 124 -5.77 -2.95 -12.00
CA TYR A 124 -5.65 -3.49 -10.64
C TYR A 124 -5.10 -2.45 -9.66
N LEU A 125 -5.65 -2.46 -8.46
CA LEU A 125 -5.18 -1.68 -7.32
C LEU A 125 -5.00 -2.59 -6.10
N ASN A 126 -3.77 -2.69 -5.62
CA ASN A 126 -3.48 -3.30 -4.32
C ASN A 126 -3.65 -2.23 -3.23
N ALA A 127 -4.77 -2.30 -2.53
CA ALA A 127 -5.14 -1.32 -1.53
C ALA A 127 -4.33 -1.47 -0.23
N HIS A 128 -4.23 -0.40 0.54
CA HIS A 128 -3.72 -0.47 1.90
C HIS A 128 -4.60 -1.37 2.76
N ALA A 129 -5.90 -1.12 2.76
CA ALA A 129 -6.97 -1.92 3.36
C ALA A 129 -6.51 -2.91 4.43
N THR A 130 -6.41 -2.42 5.66
CA THR A 130 -5.84 -3.16 6.81
C THR A 130 -6.86 -4.04 7.53
N SER A 131 -8.06 -4.18 7.00
CA SER A 131 -9.18 -4.86 7.67
C SER A 131 -9.77 -4.07 8.85
N THR A 132 -9.42 -2.78 8.99
CA THR A 132 -10.01 -1.93 10.02
C THR A 132 -11.35 -1.33 9.58
N PRO A 133 -12.36 -1.25 10.48
CA PRO A 133 -13.67 -0.73 10.12
C PRO A 133 -13.65 0.67 9.52
N VAL A 134 -12.85 1.57 10.08
CA VAL A 134 -12.77 2.96 9.63
C VAL A 134 -11.84 3.12 8.43
N GLY A 135 -10.65 2.54 8.49
CA GLY A 135 -9.61 2.67 7.45
C GLY A 135 -10.09 2.23 6.08
N ASP A 136 -10.56 1.00 6.00
CA ASP A 136 -11.03 0.42 4.74
C ASP A 136 -12.22 1.20 4.14
N LYS A 137 -13.12 1.71 5.01
CA LYS A 137 -14.25 2.53 4.55
C LYS A 137 -13.81 3.85 3.93
N GLN A 138 -12.83 4.52 4.52
CA GLN A 138 -12.31 5.78 3.98
C GLN A 138 -11.54 5.55 2.69
N GLU A 139 -10.74 4.49 2.63
CA GLU A 139 -10.01 4.13 1.42
C GLU A 139 -10.93 3.72 0.28
N ALA A 140 -11.95 2.92 0.54
CA ALA A 140 -12.96 2.57 -0.47
C ALA A 140 -13.64 3.81 -1.08
N LYS A 141 -13.97 4.81 -0.24
CA LYS A 141 -14.50 6.10 -0.72
C LYS A 141 -13.47 6.88 -1.55
N ALA A 142 -12.20 6.89 -1.13
CA ALA A 142 -11.14 7.55 -1.87
C ALA A 142 -10.92 6.91 -3.24
N ILE A 143 -10.94 5.59 -3.32
CA ILE A 143 -10.86 4.84 -4.57
C ILE A 143 -12.04 5.20 -5.47
N TYR A 144 -13.27 5.18 -4.94
CA TYR A 144 -14.45 5.56 -5.71
C TYR A 144 -14.41 7.03 -6.20
N ASN A 145 -13.95 7.95 -5.36
CA ASN A 145 -13.81 9.36 -5.74
C ASN A 145 -12.83 9.57 -6.92
N VAL A 146 -11.83 8.72 -7.04
CA VAL A 146 -10.81 8.83 -8.10
C VAL A 146 -11.20 8.06 -9.35
N PHE A 147 -11.71 6.84 -9.18
CA PHE A 147 -11.97 5.93 -10.30
C PHE A 147 -13.43 5.94 -10.75
N GLY A 148 -14.37 6.42 -9.92
CA GLY A 148 -15.79 6.45 -10.25
C GLY A 148 -16.32 5.07 -10.62
N ASP A 149 -17.01 5.00 -11.75
CA ASP A 149 -17.60 3.75 -12.28
C ASP A 149 -16.61 2.93 -13.13
N HIS A 150 -15.32 3.31 -13.16
CA HIS A 150 -14.31 2.52 -13.86
C HIS A 150 -14.20 1.13 -13.22
N ARG A 151 -14.29 0.09 -14.07
CA ARG A 151 -14.13 -1.29 -13.63
C ARG A 151 -12.68 -1.56 -13.25
N LEU A 152 -12.39 -1.44 -11.96
CA LEU A 152 -11.09 -1.65 -11.35
C LEU A 152 -11.14 -2.87 -10.44
N GLU A 153 -10.22 -3.80 -10.62
CA GLU A 153 -10.04 -4.90 -9.66
C GLU A 153 -9.28 -4.36 -8.43
N VAL A 154 -9.87 -4.52 -7.26
CA VAL A 154 -9.29 -4.04 -5.99
C VAL A 154 -9.12 -5.18 -5.03
N ALA A 155 -7.93 -5.34 -4.47
CA ALA A 155 -7.65 -6.30 -3.41
C ALA A 155 -6.63 -5.74 -2.43
N SER A 156 -6.45 -6.41 -1.30
CA SER A 156 -5.35 -6.17 -0.38
C SER A 156 -4.66 -7.47 -0.05
N THR A 157 -3.37 -7.54 -0.28
CA THR A 157 -2.53 -8.70 0.09
C THR A 157 -2.50 -8.96 1.59
N LYS A 158 -2.88 -7.97 2.40
CA LYS A 158 -3.00 -8.09 3.87
C LYS A 158 -4.06 -9.09 4.33
N ALA A 159 -4.96 -9.50 3.43
CA ALA A 159 -5.83 -10.65 3.69
C ALA A 159 -5.05 -11.95 3.96
N MET A 160 -3.85 -12.06 3.42
CA MET A 160 -3.00 -13.25 3.48
C MET A 160 -1.77 -13.05 4.38
N THR A 161 -1.13 -11.88 4.31
CA THR A 161 0.13 -11.61 5.01
C THR A 161 -0.07 -10.99 6.39
N GLY A 162 -1.24 -10.42 6.65
CA GLY A 162 -1.42 -9.49 7.75
C GLY A 162 -0.86 -8.11 7.41
N HIS A 163 -0.77 -7.23 8.41
CA HIS A 163 -0.28 -5.87 8.25
C HIS A 163 1.13 -5.74 8.81
N GLU A 164 2.07 -5.55 7.92
CA GLU A 164 3.44 -5.14 8.25
C GLU A 164 3.44 -3.63 8.48
N MET A 165 3.61 -3.22 9.72
CA MET A 165 3.35 -1.84 10.16
C MET A 165 4.47 -0.86 9.80
N TRP A 166 5.67 -1.38 9.50
CA TRP A 166 6.88 -0.58 9.27
C TRP A 166 7.55 -0.83 7.91
N MET A 167 6.94 -1.64 7.05
CA MET A 167 7.43 -1.92 5.70
C MET A 167 6.78 -1.02 4.66
#